data_e5e2c696e492390a1776a75125c74c4a
#
_entry.id   e5e2c696e492390a1776a75125c74c4a
#
_cell.length_a   1.000
_cell.length_b   1.000
_cell.length_c   1.000
_cell.angle_alpha   90.00
_cell.angle_beta   90.00
_cell.angle_gamma   90.00
#
_symmetry.space_group_name_H-M   'P 1'
#
loop_
_entity.id
_entity.type
_entity.pdbx_description
1 polymer ?
#
loop_
_entity_poly.entity_id
_entity_poly.type
_entity_poly.pdbx_seq_one_letter_code
_entity_poly.pdbx_strand_id
1 'polypeptide(L)'
;MTPAQGSGDHRTAEGFRNPHDPTTRTLRDVWRWRRTTTPAPWPPWIDDPPQPAPPRLAAGRIAVTFIGHASFLVQVGGRCVLFDPVWSMRASPLSFAGPKRVRAPGQRLEDLPGCDLLLVSHNHYDHMDLPTLRAVRRRWAPPAVTGLGNARHLAKAGLRGARELDWWQHAEVAGLRVTYVPAQHFSARTPWDRNRSLWGGFVLESPDGGTVYFAGDSGWCPYFEQIGRRFPRIDLALIPIGAYAPRFFMRTQHMDPEEAVMAHRALGARRSIGMHFGTFAGLTDEPIEEPEARLTAARPTRACRRRPSPPCPSARRWRSRRLFEQLLLGEGAHRGPHGGGAHRVVADMRAAGDAGIG
;
A
#
# COMPACT_ATOMS: atom_id res chain seq x y z
N MET A 1 -0.67 1.89 34.21
CA MET A 1 -1.02 1.56 32.83
C MET A 1 -2.40 2.13 32.55
N THR A 2 -2.47 3.29 31.93
CA THR A 2 -3.71 3.97 31.54
C THR A 2 -4.27 3.24 30.30
N PRO A 3 -5.56 2.82 30.27
CA PRO A 3 -6.12 2.22 29.07
C PRO A 3 -6.12 3.25 27.94
N ALA A 4 -5.63 2.85 26.77
CA ALA A 4 -5.64 3.69 25.57
C ALA A 4 -7.08 4.06 25.24
N GLN A 5 -7.45 5.32 25.46
CA GLN A 5 -8.72 5.89 25.03
C GLN A 5 -8.82 5.76 23.50
N GLY A 6 -9.85 5.07 23.01
CA GLY A 6 -10.22 5.05 21.59
C GLY A 6 -10.45 3.69 20.93
N SER A 7 -10.30 2.56 21.61
CA SER A 7 -10.36 1.22 20.98
C SER A 7 -11.77 0.62 20.83
N GLY A 8 -12.82 1.26 21.33
CA GLY A 8 -14.18 0.64 21.40
C GLY A 8 -15.20 1.16 20.38
N ASP A 9 -15.02 2.37 19.83
CA ASP A 9 -16.08 3.02 19.04
C ASP A 9 -16.26 2.49 17.60
N HIS A 10 -15.29 1.75 17.07
CA HIS A 10 -15.38 1.13 15.74
C HIS A 10 -16.05 -0.24 15.73
N ARG A 11 -16.33 -0.84 16.88
CA ARG A 11 -17.02 -2.15 17.00
C ARG A 11 -18.53 -1.98 17.01
N THR A 12 -19.23 -2.92 16.39
CA THR A 12 -20.70 -3.03 16.44
C THR A 12 -21.08 -4.45 16.87
N ALA A 13 -22.37 -4.70 17.14
CA ALA A 13 -22.84 -6.05 17.45
C ALA A 13 -22.58 -7.06 16.31
N GLU A 14 -22.54 -6.59 15.05
CA GLU A 14 -22.42 -7.44 13.86
C GLU A 14 -21.03 -7.40 13.20
N GLY A 15 -20.12 -6.51 13.64
CA GLY A 15 -18.80 -6.33 13.03
C GLY A 15 -18.15 -4.99 13.36
N PHE A 16 -17.84 -4.19 12.32
CA PHE A 16 -17.06 -2.96 12.47
C PHE A 16 -17.68 -1.79 11.70
N ARG A 17 -17.33 -0.56 12.08
CA ARG A 17 -17.75 0.69 11.42
C ARG A 17 -16.62 1.72 11.37
N ASN A 18 -16.77 2.73 10.54
CA ASN A 18 -15.92 3.92 10.56
C ASN A 18 -16.49 4.95 11.54
N PRO A 19 -15.79 5.28 12.63
CA PRO A 19 -16.28 6.27 13.59
C PRO A 19 -16.39 7.70 13.04
N HIS A 20 -15.47 8.09 12.14
CA HIS A 20 -15.43 9.46 11.60
C HIS A 20 -16.36 9.70 10.42
N ASP A 21 -16.65 8.67 9.64
CA ASP A 21 -17.61 8.75 8.53
C ASP A 21 -18.33 7.40 8.39
N PRO A 22 -19.48 7.24 9.03
CA PRO A 22 -20.25 6.00 9.00
C PRO A 22 -21.01 5.80 7.67
N THR A 23 -20.79 6.65 6.67
CA THR A 23 -21.50 6.58 5.39
C THR A 23 -21.33 5.23 4.73
N THR A 24 -22.41 4.52 4.52
CA THR A 24 -22.46 3.26 3.77
C THR A 24 -23.04 3.51 2.38
N ARG A 25 -22.40 2.93 1.36
CA ARG A 25 -22.93 2.99 -0.01
C ARG A 25 -24.06 2.00 -0.18
N THR A 26 -25.14 2.46 -0.77
CA THR A 26 -26.35 1.68 -1.03
C THR A 26 -26.36 1.15 -2.49
N LEU A 27 -27.26 0.22 -2.80
CA LEU A 27 -27.48 -0.22 -4.19
C LEU A 27 -27.91 0.94 -5.10
N ARG A 28 -28.62 1.94 -4.54
CA ARG A 28 -28.99 3.16 -5.27
C ARG A 28 -27.76 3.99 -5.66
N ASP A 29 -26.73 4.07 -4.79
CA ASP A 29 -25.49 4.76 -5.09
C ASP A 29 -24.70 4.04 -6.20
N VAL A 30 -24.64 2.70 -6.17
CA VAL A 30 -24.05 1.88 -7.23
C VAL A 30 -24.78 2.06 -8.56
N TRP A 31 -26.12 2.07 -8.53
CA TRP A 31 -26.94 2.30 -9.71
C TRP A 31 -26.74 3.71 -10.28
N ARG A 32 -26.70 4.75 -9.42
CA ARG A 32 -26.34 6.11 -9.80
C ARG A 32 -24.97 6.14 -10.48
N TRP A 33 -23.95 5.57 -9.86
CA TRP A 33 -22.61 5.49 -10.42
C TRP A 33 -22.66 4.93 -11.86
N ARG A 34 -23.20 3.73 -12.04
CA ARG A 34 -23.26 3.08 -13.36
C ARG A 34 -24.01 3.84 -14.42
N ARG A 35 -24.94 4.73 -14.03
CA ARG A 35 -25.74 5.53 -14.98
C ARG A 35 -25.19 6.92 -15.26
N THR A 36 -24.42 7.48 -14.35
CA THR A 36 -23.97 8.88 -14.44
C THR A 36 -22.50 9.03 -14.81
N THR A 37 -21.75 7.94 -14.84
CA THR A 37 -20.32 7.98 -15.20
C THR A 37 -19.99 6.98 -16.30
N THR A 38 -18.97 7.30 -17.07
CA THR A 38 -18.40 6.41 -18.08
C THR A 38 -16.94 6.17 -17.66
N PRO A 39 -16.57 4.92 -17.33
CA PRO A 39 -15.19 4.59 -17.02
C PRO A 39 -14.24 4.97 -18.16
N ALA A 40 -13.10 5.54 -17.85
CA ALA A 40 -12.06 5.79 -18.83
C ALA A 40 -11.58 4.45 -19.44
N PRO A 41 -11.33 4.39 -20.75
CA PRO A 41 -10.81 3.18 -21.37
C PRO A 41 -9.36 2.94 -20.89
N TRP A 42 -9.12 1.71 -20.43
CA TRP A 42 -7.77 1.26 -20.10
C TRP A 42 -7.21 0.36 -21.21
N PRO A 43 -5.89 0.37 -21.46
CA PRO A 43 -5.29 -0.54 -22.43
C PRO A 43 -5.54 -1.99 -22.00
N PRO A 44 -5.71 -2.93 -22.96
CA PRO A 44 -5.93 -4.34 -22.64
C PRO A 44 -4.73 -4.97 -21.94
N TRP A 45 -3.52 -4.48 -22.26
CA TRP A 45 -2.27 -4.89 -21.66
C TRP A 45 -1.18 -3.80 -21.83
N ILE A 46 -0.30 -3.70 -20.83
CA ILE A 46 0.90 -2.85 -20.84
C ILE A 46 2.10 -3.77 -20.65
N ASP A 47 3.03 -3.73 -21.60
CA ASP A 47 4.29 -4.46 -21.50
C ASP A 47 5.27 -3.66 -20.66
N ASP A 48 5.44 -4.07 -19.42
CA ASP A 48 6.49 -3.58 -18.55
C ASP A 48 7.71 -4.52 -18.65
N PRO A 49 8.93 -3.97 -18.75
CA PRO A 49 10.12 -4.80 -18.82
C PRO A 49 10.30 -5.60 -17.52
N PRO A 50 10.76 -6.87 -17.60
CA PRO A 50 11.06 -7.66 -16.41
C PRO A 50 12.08 -6.93 -15.53
N GLN A 51 11.87 -6.98 -14.22
CA GLN A 51 12.78 -6.37 -13.25
C GLN A 51 13.74 -7.45 -12.72
N PRO A 52 14.99 -7.09 -12.44
CA PRO A 52 15.92 -8.03 -11.81
C PRO A 52 15.43 -8.39 -10.40
N ALA A 53 15.66 -9.64 -9.99
CA ALA A 53 15.34 -10.10 -8.64
C ALA A 53 16.00 -9.19 -7.60
N PRO A 54 15.25 -8.71 -6.59
CA PRO A 54 15.84 -7.88 -5.55
C PRO A 54 16.77 -8.72 -4.67
N PRO A 55 18.03 -8.32 -4.45
CA PRO A 55 18.87 -9.01 -3.50
C PRO A 55 18.30 -8.86 -2.08
N ARG A 56 18.55 -9.85 -1.22
CA ARG A 56 18.25 -9.73 0.20
C ARG A 56 19.20 -8.71 0.84
N LEU A 57 18.65 -7.77 1.59
CA LEU A 57 19.41 -6.73 2.27
C LEU A 57 19.72 -7.10 3.72
N ALA A 58 20.87 -6.66 4.20
CA ALA A 58 21.20 -6.67 5.61
C ALA A 58 20.35 -5.68 6.41
N ALA A 59 20.35 -5.78 7.73
CA ALA A 59 19.77 -4.83 8.66
C ALA A 59 20.32 -3.40 8.47
N GLY A 60 19.64 -2.39 9.02
CA GLY A 60 20.02 -0.97 8.91
C GLY A 60 19.64 -0.30 7.58
N ARG A 61 18.94 -0.99 6.69
CA ARG A 61 18.47 -0.45 5.40
C ARG A 61 17.01 -0.78 5.15
N ILE A 62 16.29 0.13 4.50
CA ILE A 62 14.94 -0.12 3.99
C ILE A 62 15.00 -0.17 2.47
N ALA A 63 14.44 -1.22 1.88
CA ALA A 63 14.20 -1.29 0.45
C ALA A 63 12.75 -1.67 0.16
N VAL A 64 12.21 -1.11 -0.92
CA VAL A 64 10.86 -1.38 -1.37
C VAL A 64 10.89 -1.84 -2.82
N THR A 65 10.17 -2.90 -3.09
CA THR A 65 9.90 -3.39 -4.44
C THR A 65 8.40 -3.35 -4.67
N PHE A 66 7.96 -2.54 -5.61
CA PHE A 66 6.56 -2.48 -6.03
C PHE A 66 6.25 -3.68 -6.92
N ILE A 67 5.28 -4.49 -6.52
CA ILE A 67 4.85 -5.67 -7.26
C ILE A 67 3.68 -5.32 -8.17
N GLY A 68 2.84 -4.38 -7.71
CA GLY A 68 1.68 -3.89 -8.45
C GLY A 68 0.48 -3.68 -7.54
N HIS A 69 -0.35 -2.71 -7.84
CA HIS A 69 -1.51 -2.31 -7.05
C HIS A 69 -1.13 -1.88 -5.63
N ALA A 70 -1.50 -2.66 -4.62
CA ALA A 70 -1.10 -2.46 -3.23
C ALA A 70 -0.08 -3.52 -2.74
N SER A 71 0.44 -4.34 -3.66
CA SER A 71 1.38 -5.41 -3.33
C SER A 71 2.82 -4.92 -3.31
N PHE A 72 3.51 -5.13 -2.19
CA PHE A 72 4.91 -4.74 -2.00
C PHE A 72 5.72 -5.83 -1.32
N LEU A 73 6.98 -5.94 -1.72
CA LEU A 73 8.03 -6.50 -0.88
C LEU A 73 8.79 -5.36 -0.21
N VAL A 74 8.72 -5.28 1.11
CA VAL A 74 9.51 -4.35 1.91
C VAL A 74 10.60 -5.13 2.65
N GLN A 75 11.83 -4.70 2.51
CA GLN A 75 12.94 -5.23 3.28
C GLN A 75 13.30 -4.22 4.37
N VAL A 76 13.20 -4.62 5.64
CA VAL A 76 13.46 -3.80 6.81
C VAL A 76 13.96 -4.67 7.95
N GLY A 77 14.98 -4.22 8.71
CA GLY A 77 15.57 -5.02 9.79
C GLY A 77 16.13 -6.37 9.33
N GLY A 78 16.64 -6.45 8.09
CA GLY A 78 17.09 -7.71 7.50
C GLY A 78 15.97 -8.71 7.16
N ARG A 79 14.70 -8.32 7.27
CA ARG A 79 13.52 -9.14 7.00
C ARG A 79 12.87 -8.77 5.68
N CYS A 80 12.31 -9.76 5.01
CA CYS A 80 11.47 -9.62 3.81
C CYS A 80 10.00 -9.68 4.23
N VAL A 81 9.27 -8.57 4.10
CA VAL A 81 7.86 -8.45 4.48
C VAL A 81 7.02 -8.26 3.23
N LEU A 82 6.05 -9.15 2.99
CA LEU A 82 5.07 -9.02 1.92
C LEU A 82 3.80 -8.34 2.44
N PHE A 83 3.40 -7.29 1.75
CA PHE A 83 2.14 -6.59 1.98
C PHE A 83 1.14 -6.89 0.88
N ASP A 84 -0.08 -7.26 1.25
CA ASP A 84 -1.25 -7.46 0.39
C ASP A 84 -0.90 -8.15 -0.95
N PRO A 85 -0.31 -9.36 -0.93
CA PRO A 85 0.24 -9.98 -2.13
C PRO A 85 -0.85 -10.47 -3.08
N VAL A 86 -0.84 -9.94 -4.31
CA VAL A 86 -1.76 -10.31 -5.39
C VAL A 86 -1.01 -10.53 -6.69
N TRP A 87 -0.99 -11.78 -7.19
CA TRP A 87 -0.42 -12.17 -8.49
C TRP A 87 -1.49 -12.62 -9.49
N SER A 88 -2.73 -12.83 -9.03
CA SER A 88 -3.84 -13.26 -9.89
C SER A 88 -4.14 -12.24 -10.98
N MET A 89 -4.62 -12.76 -12.11
CA MET A 89 -5.06 -11.96 -13.25
C MET A 89 -6.34 -11.17 -12.98
N ARG A 90 -7.09 -11.51 -11.93
CA ARG A 90 -8.32 -10.81 -11.56
C ARG A 90 -8.41 -10.61 -10.05
N ALA A 91 -8.84 -9.43 -9.67
CA ALA A 91 -9.27 -9.10 -8.31
C ALA A 91 -10.74 -9.49 -8.13
N SER A 92 -11.00 -10.80 -8.09
CA SER A 92 -12.37 -11.33 -8.13
C SER A 92 -12.44 -12.76 -7.55
N PRO A 93 -13.60 -13.19 -7.03
CA PRO A 93 -13.83 -14.61 -6.71
C PRO A 93 -13.89 -15.50 -7.97
N LEU A 94 -14.11 -14.90 -9.15
CA LEU A 94 -14.27 -15.60 -10.43
C LEU A 94 -13.04 -15.39 -11.31
N SER A 95 -12.52 -16.44 -11.91
CA SER A 95 -11.35 -16.37 -12.81
C SER A 95 -11.64 -15.71 -14.16
N PHE A 96 -12.92 -15.63 -14.57
CA PHE A 96 -13.35 -15.11 -15.87
C PHE A 96 -14.05 -13.74 -15.80
N ALA A 97 -14.44 -13.26 -14.63
CA ALA A 97 -15.18 -12.01 -14.46
C ALA A 97 -14.59 -11.14 -13.33
N GLY A 98 -14.89 -9.84 -13.34
CA GLY A 98 -14.42 -8.84 -12.38
C GLY A 98 -13.15 -8.10 -12.84
N PRO A 99 -12.61 -7.18 -12.03
CA PRO A 99 -11.46 -6.34 -12.39
C PRO A 99 -10.29 -7.16 -12.91
N LYS A 100 -9.76 -6.79 -14.09
CA LYS A 100 -8.71 -7.54 -14.78
C LYS A 100 -7.38 -6.79 -14.75
N ARG A 101 -6.31 -7.51 -14.43
CA ARG A 101 -4.94 -7.01 -14.49
C ARG A 101 -4.57 -6.64 -15.93
N VAL A 102 -3.97 -5.47 -16.10
CA VAL A 102 -3.54 -4.93 -17.42
C VAL A 102 -2.02 -4.86 -17.58
N ARG A 103 -1.25 -5.32 -16.60
CA ARG A 103 0.22 -5.40 -16.64
C ARG A 103 0.71 -6.57 -15.81
N ALA A 104 1.90 -7.09 -16.12
CA ALA A 104 2.54 -8.11 -15.32
C ALA A 104 2.85 -7.58 -13.90
N PRO A 105 2.90 -8.45 -12.87
CA PRO A 105 3.52 -8.10 -11.61
C PRO A 105 4.97 -7.66 -11.82
N GLY A 106 5.42 -6.60 -11.12
CA GLY A 106 6.77 -6.06 -11.24
C GLY A 106 7.88 -7.06 -10.85
N GLN A 107 7.51 -8.12 -10.14
CA GLN A 107 8.37 -9.26 -9.82
C GLN A 107 7.57 -10.55 -9.91
N ARG A 108 8.17 -11.63 -10.41
CA ARG A 108 7.59 -12.95 -10.27
C ARG A 108 7.73 -13.42 -8.83
N LEU A 109 6.76 -14.19 -8.35
CA LEU A 109 6.77 -14.69 -6.97
C LEU A 109 8.00 -15.53 -6.66
N GLU A 110 8.42 -16.32 -7.64
CA GLU A 110 9.60 -17.20 -7.56
C GLU A 110 10.93 -16.45 -7.49
N ASP A 111 10.99 -15.21 -7.95
CA ASP A 111 12.21 -14.40 -7.95
C ASP A 111 12.38 -13.58 -6.66
N LEU A 112 11.39 -13.59 -5.75
CA LEU A 112 11.52 -12.90 -4.49
C LEU A 112 12.58 -13.54 -3.58
N PRO A 113 13.39 -12.75 -2.86
CA PRO A 113 14.47 -13.24 -2.00
C PRO A 113 13.99 -13.97 -0.75
N GLY A 114 12.70 -13.91 -0.45
CA GLY A 114 12.08 -14.53 0.73
C GLY A 114 10.80 -13.84 1.16
N CYS A 115 10.13 -14.44 2.15
CA CYS A 115 9.02 -13.86 2.89
C CYS A 115 9.13 -14.31 4.34
N ASP A 116 9.64 -13.42 5.19
CA ASP A 116 9.79 -13.68 6.63
C ASP A 116 8.52 -13.30 7.40
N LEU A 117 7.67 -12.44 6.82
CA LEU A 117 6.43 -11.96 7.39
C LEU A 117 5.44 -11.61 6.28
N LEU A 118 4.18 -11.98 6.47
CA LEU A 118 3.07 -11.64 5.60
C LEU A 118 2.08 -10.73 6.32
N LEU A 119 1.76 -9.59 5.72
CA LEU A 119 0.77 -8.63 6.23
C LEU A 119 -0.38 -8.49 5.23
N VAL A 120 -1.61 -8.63 5.72
CA VAL A 120 -2.82 -8.47 4.92
C VAL A 120 -3.73 -7.45 5.58
N SER A 121 -3.91 -6.30 4.91
CA SER A 121 -4.61 -5.14 5.46
C SER A 121 -6.10 -5.37 5.67
N HIS A 122 -6.76 -5.98 4.68
CA HIS A 122 -8.19 -6.30 4.73
C HIS A 122 -8.54 -7.38 3.71
N ASN A 123 -9.82 -7.73 3.61
CA ASN A 123 -10.24 -8.91 2.88
C ASN A 123 -10.73 -8.68 1.44
N HIS A 124 -10.62 -7.50 0.86
CA HIS A 124 -10.97 -7.30 -0.56
C HIS A 124 -10.11 -8.17 -1.48
N TYR A 125 -10.62 -8.47 -2.68
CA TYR A 125 -9.97 -9.43 -3.60
C TYR A 125 -8.66 -8.92 -4.19
N ASP A 126 -8.46 -7.60 -4.24
CA ASP A 126 -7.27 -6.91 -4.71
C ASP A 126 -6.20 -6.70 -3.62
N HIS A 127 -6.47 -7.19 -2.39
CA HIS A 127 -5.54 -7.22 -1.25
C HIS A 127 -5.34 -8.62 -0.68
N MET A 128 -6.40 -9.42 -0.64
CA MET A 128 -6.36 -10.79 -0.12
C MET A 128 -6.64 -11.80 -1.24
N ASP A 129 -5.63 -12.12 -2.02
CA ASP A 129 -5.66 -13.08 -3.12
C ASP A 129 -5.34 -14.49 -2.62
N LEU A 130 -6.36 -15.32 -2.43
CA LEU A 130 -6.19 -16.66 -1.89
C LEU A 130 -5.29 -17.57 -2.77
N PRO A 131 -5.31 -17.55 -4.10
CA PRO A 131 -4.36 -18.28 -4.92
C PRO A 131 -2.90 -17.89 -4.64
N THR A 132 -2.61 -16.60 -4.60
CA THR A 132 -1.27 -16.08 -4.23
C THR A 132 -0.87 -16.48 -2.82
N LEU A 133 -1.76 -16.32 -1.85
CA LEU A 133 -1.49 -16.69 -0.46
C LEU A 133 -1.17 -18.18 -0.29
N ARG A 134 -1.83 -19.07 -1.07
CA ARG A 134 -1.47 -20.50 -1.13
C ARG A 134 -0.06 -20.71 -1.69
N ALA A 135 0.34 -19.96 -2.72
CA ALA A 135 1.67 -20.05 -3.30
C ALA A 135 2.74 -19.56 -2.31
N VAL A 136 2.52 -18.41 -1.64
CA VAL A 136 3.37 -17.89 -0.56
C VAL A 136 3.51 -18.91 0.58
N ARG A 137 2.39 -19.50 1.01
CA ARG A 137 2.39 -20.53 2.05
C ARG A 137 3.21 -21.76 1.65
N ARG A 138 3.07 -22.24 0.42
CA ARG A 138 3.83 -23.42 -0.06
C ARG A 138 5.33 -23.15 -0.12
N ARG A 139 5.71 -21.91 -0.46
CA ARG A 139 7.11 -21.58 -0.69
C ARG A 139 7.88 -21.24 0.60
N TRP A 140 7.27 -20.48 1.52
CA TRP A 140 7.97 -19.93 2.70
C TRP A 140 7.27 -20.20 4.02
N ALA A 141 5.97 -20.47 4.00
CA ALA A 141 5.15 -20.65 5.22
C ALA A 141 5.36 -19.52 6.26
N PRO A 142 5.32 -18.23 5.89
CA PRO A 142 5.61 -17.16 6.83
C PRO A 142 4.54 -17.07 7.91
N PRO A 143 4.88 -16.54 9.10
CA PRO A 143 3.89 -15.99 10.00
C PRO A 143 3.10 -14.88 9.29
N ALA A 144 1.81 -14.76 9.61
CA ALA A 144 0.92 -13.77 9.02
C ALA A 144 0.24 -12.93 10.10
N VAL A 145 0.03 -11.62 9.80
CA VAL A 145 -0.72 -10.69 10.65
C VAL A 145 -1.78 -10.00 9.83
N THR A 146 -2.96 -9.79 10.42
CA THR A 146 -4.11 -9.17 9.77
C THR A 146 -5.04 -8.54 10.82
N GLY A 147 -6.07 -7.80 10.38
CA GLY A 147 -7.13 -7.31 11.27
C GLY A 147 -8.11 -8.39 11.69
N LEU A 148 -8.83 -8.15 12.79
CA LEU A 148 -9.81 -9.06 13.36
C LEU A 148 -10.81 -9.60 12.31
N GLY A 149 -11.13 -10.88 12.39
CA GLY A 149 -12.07 -11.58 11.53
C GLY A 149 -11.52 -12.02 10.17
N ASN A 150 -10.25 -11.71 9.85
CA ASN A 150 -9.63 -12.07 8.58
C ASN A 150 -8.87 -13.40 8.60
N ALA A 151 -8.44 -13.90 9.79
CA ALA A 151 -7.68 -15.15 9.90
C ALA A 151 -8.44 -16.35 9.32
N ARG A 152 -9.77 -16.37 9.41
CA ARG A 152 -10.62 -17.40 8.79
C ARG A 152 -10.46 -17.50 7.26
N HIS A 153 -10.17 -16.38 6.59
CA HIS A 153 -9.92 -16.34 5.14
C HIS A 153 -8.49 -16.79 4.84
N LEU A 154 -7.50 -16.36 5.64
CA LEU A 154 -6.11 -16.79 5.51
C LEU A 154 -5.97 -18.31 5.75
N ALA A 155 -6.75 -18.87 6.68
CA ALA A 155 -6.80 -20.32 6.94
C ALA A 155 -7.24 -21.12 5.69
N LYS A 156 -8.11 -20.57 4.82
CA LYS A 156 -8.48 -21.19 3.52
C LYS A 156 -7.32 -21.27 2.54
N ALA A 157 -6.28 -20.43 2.72
CA ALA A 157 -5.03 -20.49 1.97
C ALA A 157 -3.96 -21.34 2.66
N GLY A 158 -4.27 -21.97 3.79
CA GLY A 158 -3.35 -22.79 4.57
C GLY A 158 -2.50 -22.02 5.58
N LEU A 159 -2.69 -20.71 5.70
CA LEU A 159 -2.04 -19.85 6.69
C LEU A 159 -2.79 -19.89 8.02
N ARG A 160 -2.77 -21.08 8.66
CA ARG A 160 -3.39 -21.31 9.94
C ARG A 160 -2.54 -20.68 11.04
N GLY A 161 -3.16 -20.04 12.03
CA GLY A 161 -2.44 -19.33 13.10
C GLY A 161 -2.02 -17.90 12.73
N ALA A 162 -2.60 -17.32 11.66
CA ALA A 162 -2.46 -15.90 11.41
C ALA A 162 -2.91 -15.10 12.64
N ARG A 163 -2.06 -14.14 13.07
CA ARG A 163 -2.35 -13.28 14.22
C ARG A 163 -3.30 -12.18 13.81
N GLU A 164 -4.42 -12.08 14.52
CA GLU A 164 -5.38 -11.00 14.36
C GLU A 164 -5.10 -9.88 15.36
N LEU A 165 -5.13 -8.64 14.90
CA LEU A 165 -4.99 -7.46 15.73
C LEU A 165 -6.20 -6.54 15.56
N ASP A 166 -6.57 -5.89 16.66
CA ASP A 166 -7.47 -4.75 16.64
C ASP A 166 -6.69 -3.46 16.31
N TRP A 167 -7.38 -2.38 15.99
CA TRP A 167 -6.76 -1.08 15.84
C TRP A 167 -5.94 -0.71 17.08
N TRP A 168 -4.74 -0.22 16.83
CA TRP A 168 -3.74 0.17 17.83
C TRP A 168 -3.10 -0.98 18.61
N GLN A 169 -3.53 -2.20 18.38
CA GLN A 169 -2.84 -3.36 18.92
C GLN A 169 -1.57 -3.67 18.13
N HIS A 170 -0.59 -4.24 18.81
CA HIS A 170 0.67 -4.64 18.20
C HIS A 170 1.08 -6.06 18.59
N ALA A 171 2.00 -6.60 17.80
CA ALA A 171 2.62 -7.89 18.04
C ALA A 171 4.09 -7.85 17.63
N GLU A 172 4.93 -8.57 18.35
CA GLU A 172 6.29 -8.86 17.93
C GLU A 172 6.26 -10.12 17.06
N VAL A 173 6.64 -9.99 15.77
CA VAL A 173 6.62 -11.10 14.80
C VAL A 173 7.83 -10.97 13.89
N ALA A 174 8.55 -12.07 13.69
CA ALA A 174 9.77 -12.14 12.88
C ALA A 174 10.84 -11.11 13.30
N GLY A 175 10.88 -10.68 14.57
CA GLY A 175 11.81 -9.68 15.09
C GLY A 175 11.44 -8.23 14.74
N LEU A 176 10.22 -8.00 14.28
CA LEU A 176 9.66 -6.67 14.00
C LEU A 176 8.46 -6.42 14.89
N ARG A 177 8.26 -5.17 15.32
CA ARG A 177 7.01 -4.74 15.93
C ARG A 177 6.04 -4.35 14.85
N VAL A 178 4.89 -5.03 14.82
CA VAL A 178 3.79 -4.82 13.88
C VAL A 178 2.63 -4.22 14.62
N THR A 179 2.30 -2.97 14.39
CA THR A 179 1.08 -2.32 14.91
C THR A 179 0.04 -2.24 13.83
N TYR A 180 -1.18 -2.73 14.10
CA TYR A 180 -2.32 -2.56 13.20
C TYR A 180 -2.99 -1.22 13.50
N VAL A 181 -3.16 -0.39 12.47
CA VAL A 181 -3.63 1.00 12.64
C VAL A 181 -4.92 1.25 11.86
N PRO A 182 -5.79 2.18 12.32
CA PRO A 182 -7.06 2.45 11.66
C PRO A 182 -6.91 3.02 10.26
N ALA A 183 -7.93 2.75 9.44
CA ALA A 183 -8.13 3.32 8.12
C ALA A 183 -9.63 3.64 7.91
N GLN A 184 -9.94 4.55 7.02
CA GLN A 184 -11.29 4.92 6.61
C GLN A 184 -11.69 4.09 5.39
N HIS A 185 -12.20 2.87 5.60
CA HIS A 185 -12.53 1.94 4.52
C HIS A 185 -13.67 0.99 4.92
N PHE A 186 -13.71 -0.20 4.35
CA PHE A 186 -14.65 -1.27 4.67
C PHE A 186 -14.08 -2.63 4.32
N SER A 187 -14.78 -3.70 4.70
CA SER A 187 -14.45 -5.07 4.30
C SER A 187 -15.64 -5.76 3.68
N ALA A 188 -15.42 -6.57 2.64
CA ALA A 188 -16.40 -7.46 2.07
C ALA A 188 -15.74 -8.47 1.11
N ARG A 189 -16.19 -9.72 1.14
CA ARG A 189 -15.89 -10.74 0.11
C ARG A 189 -17.15 -11.35 -0.49
N THR A 190 -18.27 -11.19 0.19
CA THR A 190 -19.60 -11.65 -0.24
C THR A 190 -20.61 -10.55 0.04
N PRO A 191 -21.81 -10.61 -0.54
CA PRO A 191 -22.88 -9.66 -0.21
C PRO A 191 -23.31 -9.66 1.26
N TRP A 192 -23.00 -10.73 2.01
CA TRP A 192 -23.47 -10.94 3.39
C TRP A 192 -22.41 -10.73 4.47
N ASP A 193 -21.15 -10.48 4.10
CA ASP A 193 -20.06 -10.35 5.09
C ASP A 193 -19.47 -8.94 5.17
N ARG A 194 -20.18 -7.93 4.63
CA ARG A 194 -19.76 -6.54 4.72
C ARG A 194 -19.49 -6.14 6.16
N ASN A 195 -18.31 -5.57 6.40
CA ASN A 195 -17.84 -5.07 7.69
C ASN A 195 -17.76 -6.14 8.82
N ARG A 196 -17.80 -7.42 8.48
CA ARG A 196 -17.63 -8.50 9.47
C ARG A 196 -16.17 -8.85 9.76
N SER A 197 -15.24 -8.26 9.05
CA SER A 197 -13.80 -8.31 9.31
C SER A 197 -13.27 -6.89 9.39
N LEU A 198 -12.27 -6.67 10.21
CA LEU A 198 -11.67 -5.35 10.38
C LEU A 198 -10.72 -5.04 9.21
N TRP A 199 -10.68 -3.79 8.78
CA TRP A 199 -9.76 -3.21 7.81
C TRP A 199 -8.81 -2.24 8.51
N GLY A 200 -7.64 -1.98 7.90
CA GLY A 200 -6.67 -1.06 8.48
C GLY A 200 -5.36 -1.07 7.73
N GLY A 201 -4.41 -0.35 8.27
CA GLY A 201 -3.02 -0.31 7.82
C GLY A 201 -2.08 -0.95 8.83
N PHE A 202 -0.78 -0.82 8.58
CA PHE A 202 0.27 -1.33 9.46
C PHE A 202 1.35 -0.27 9.69
N VAL A 203 1.86 -0.20 10.91
CA VAL A 203 3.16 0.41 11.20
C VAL A 203 4.11 -0.71 11.58
N LEU A 204 5.23 -0.82 10.85
CA LEU A 204 6.34 -1.71 11.16
C LEU A 204 7.47 -0.91 11.76
N GLU A 205 7.96 -1.35 12.90
CA GLU A 205 9.13 -0.80 13.55
C GLU A 205 10.20 -1.90 13.67
N SER A 206 11.40 -1.59 13.22
CA SER A 206 12.54 -2.48 13.32
C SER A 206 13.42 -2.11 14.51
N PRO A 207 14.01 -3.08 15.21
CA PRO A 207 14.93 -2.82 16.32
C PRO A 207 16.14 -1.95 15.95
N ASP A 208 16.57 -1.99 14.69
CA ASP A 208 17.66 -1.16 14.15
C ASP A 208 17.19 0.22 13.64
N GLY A 209 15.95 0.62 13.96
CA GLY A 209 15.46 1.99 13.86
C GLY A 209 14.71 2.34 12.58
N GLY A 210 14.34 1.40 11.72
CA GLY A 210 13.52 1.67 10.54
C GLY A 210 12.02 1.61 10.84
N THR A 211 11.25 2.62 10.44
CA THR A 211 9.78 2.63 10.59
C THR A 211 9.11 2.76 9.23
N VAL A 212 8.22 1.82 8.91
CA VAL A 212 7.45 1.77 7.67
C VAL A 212 5.96 1.80 7.99
N TYR A 213 5.23 2.72 7.36
CA TYR A 213 3.78 2.76 7.39
C TYR A 213 3.21 2.24 6.05
N PHE A 214 2.24 1.36 6.13
CA PHE A 214 1.42 0.88 5.02
C PHE A 214 -0.04 1.22 5.31
N ALA A 215 -0.65 2.04 4.46
CA ALA A 215 -1.99 2.56 4.72
C ALA A 215 -3.09 1.50 4.58
N GLY A 216 -2.88 0.45 3.75
CA GLY A 216 -3.99 -0.29 3.17
C GLY A 216 -4.85 0.65 2.31
N ASP A 217 -6.14 0.38 2.21
CA ASP A 217 -7.07 1.29 1.56
C ASP A 217 -7.69 2.25 2.57
N SER A 218 -7.77 3.52 2.19
CA SER A 218 -8.37 4.55 3.03
C SER A 218 -8.83 5.77 2.22
N GLY A 219 -10.00 6.30 2.57
CA GLY A 219 -10.32 7.70 2.34
C GLY A 219 -9.52 8.60 3.27
N TRP A 220 -9.48 9.91 2.97
CA TRP A 220 -8.90 10.90 3.88
C TRP A 220 -9.67 10.93 5.21
N CYS A 221 -8.94 10.89 6.33
CA CYS A 221 -9.56 10.89 7.67
C CYS A 221 -8.56 11.36 8.74
N PRO A 222 -9.03 11.73 9.94
CA PRO A 222 -8.19 12.18 11.04
C PRO A 222 -7.18 11.15 11.57
N TYR A 223 -7.30 9.90 11.16
CA TYR A 223 -6.35 8.86 11.59
C TYR A 223 -4.93 9.11 11.10
N PHE A 224 -4.71 9.77 9.96
CA PHE A 224 -3.37 10.09 9.48
C PHE A 224 -2.61 10.98 10.47
N GLU A 225 -3.27 11.98 11.03
CA GLU A 225 -2.69 12.82 12.08
C GLU A 225 -2.44 12.04 13.39
N GLN A 226 -3.38 11.18 13.78
CA GLN A 226 -3.23 10.36 14.99
C GLN A 226 -2.06 9.39 14.86
N ILE A 227 -1.89 8.77 13.69
CA ILE A 227 -0.77 7.88 13.38
C ILE A 227 0.54 8.66 13.41
N GLY A 228 0.60 9.84 12.75
CA GLY A 228 1.79 10.69 12.75
C GLY A 228 2.21 11.14 14.16
N ARG A 229 1.25 11.51 15.02
CA ARG A 229 1.52 11.84 16.44
C ARG A 229 2.02 10.64 17.24
N ARG A 230 1.49 9.44 16.98
CA ARG A 230 1.86 8.22 17.71
C ARG A 230 3.18 7.64 17.24
N PHE A 231 3.51 7.81 15.96
CA PHE A 231 4.74 7.36 15.32
C PHE A 231 5.48 8.54 14.69
N PRO A 232 6.15 9.38 15.47
CA PRO A 232 6.69 10.65 14.99
C PRO A 232 7.89 10.49 14.04
N ARG A 233 8.32 9.25 13.81
CA ARG A 233 9.45 8.93 12.94
C ARG A 233 9.06 7.85 11.92
N ILE A 234 8.23 8.22 10.95
CA ILE A 234 7.92 7.35 9.81
C ILE A 234 8.94 7.62 8.70
N ASP A 235 9.80 6.66 8.46
CA ASP A 235 10.84 6.77 7.43
C ASP A 235 10.28 6.59 6.02
N LEU A 236 9.30 5.69 5.89
CA LEU A 236 8.64 5.40 4.63
C LEU A 236 7.14 5.16 4.85
N ALA A 237 6.30 5.79 4.02
CA ALA A 237 4.87 5.53 3.97
C ALA A 237 4.46 5.01 2.58
N LEU A 238 3.60 4.00 2.53
CA LEU A 238 2.96 3.47 1.33
C LEU A 238 1.49 3.92 1.37
N ILE A 239 1.10 4.83 0.46
CA ILE A 239 -0.17 5.58 0.53
C ILE A 239 -0.97 5.39 -0.76
N PRO A 240 -2.27 5.02 -0.71
CA PRO A 240 -3.09 4.88 -1.91
C PRO A 240 -3.31 6.22 -2.61
N ILE A 241 -3.26 6.21 -3.96
CA ILE A 241 -3.47 7.37 -4.83
C ILE A 241 -4.46 7.10 -5.96
N GLY A 242 -5.07 5.92 -6.02
CA GLY A 242 -5.98 5.49 -7.07
C GLY A 242 -7.31 4.97 -6.54
N ALA A 243 -8.18 4.56 -7.46
CA ALA A 243 -9.54 4.11 -7.20
C ALA A 243 -10.45 5.21 -6.60
N TYR A 244 -10.20 6.48 -6.95
CA TYR A 244 -10.91 7.63 -6.39
C TYR A 244 -12.10 8.11 -7.22
N ALA A 245 -12.27 7.66 -8.47
CA ALA A 245 -13.39 8.10 -9.32
C ALA A 245 -14.52 7.06 -9.38
N PRO A 246 -15.79 7.51 -9.38
CA PRO A 246 -16.21 8.91 -9.21
C PRO A 246 -16.17 9.37 -7.76
N ARG A 247 -15.74 10.60 -7.52
CA ARG A 247 -15.54 11.13 -6.16
C ARG A 247 -16.77 11.07 -5.25
N PHE A 248 -17.98 11.29 -5.79
CA PHE A 248 -19.21 11.22 -4.97
C PHE A 248 -19.43 9.84 -4.36
N PHE A 249 -18.87 8.80 -4.96
CA PHE A 249 -18.98 7.42 -4.50
C PHE A 249 -17.74 6.97 -3.72
N MET A 250 -16.53 7.29 -4.21
CA MET A 250 -15.26 6.75 -3.72
C MET A 250 -14.65 7.54 -2.56
N ARG A 251 -14.97 8.83 -2.40
CA ARG A 251 -14.27 9.74 -1.47
C ARG A 251 -14.16 9.22 -0.03
N THR A 252 -15.18 8.53 0.46
CA THR A 252 -15.19 8.00 1.83
C THR A 252 -14.33 6.74 2.01
N GLN A 253 -13.81 6.19 0.93
CA GLN A 253 -13.14 4.89 0.92
C GLN A 253 -11.75 4.94 0.30
N HIS A 254 -11.51 5.90 -0.60
CA HIS A 254 -10.26 6.07 -1.35
C HIS A 254 -9.89 7.54 -1.46
N MET A 255 -8.64 7.86 -1.17
CA MET A 255 -8.06 9.17 -1.37
C MET A 255 -7.78 9.42 -2.85
N ASP A 256 -7.90 10.68 -3.28
CA ASP A 256 -7.27 11.14 -4.50
C ASP A 256 -5.80 11.51 -4.26
N PRO A 257 -5.01 11.77 -5.32
CA PRO A 257 -3.59 12.09 -5.17
C PRO A 257 -3.31 13.33 -4.32
N GLU A 258 -4.18 14.34 -4.33
CA GLU A 258 -4.05 15.55 -3.51
C GLU A 258 -4.25 15.23 -2.03
N GLU A 259 -5.26 14.41 -1.71
CA GLU A 259 -5.49 13.91 -0.35
C GLU A 259 -4.34 13.01 0.12
N ALA A 260 -3.70 12.24 -0.77
CA ALA A 260 -2.51 11.44 -0.43
C ALA A 260 -1.31 12.34 -0.06
N VAL A 261 -1.14 13.50 -0.71
CA VAL A 261 -0.14 14.51 -0.29
C VAL A 261 -0.47 15.08 1.08
N MET A 262 -1.76 15.32 1.38
CA MET A 262 -2.17 15.73 2.73
C MET A 262 -1.86 14.65 3.76
N ALA A 263 -2.11 13.37 3.43
CA ALA A 263 -1.81 12.23 4.30
C ALA A 263 -0.29 12.12 4.58
N HIS A 264 0.56 12.27 3.55
CA HIS A 264 2.01 12.33 3.72
C HIS A 264 2.44 13.38 4.75
N ARG A 265 1.86 14.59 4.65
CA ARG A 265 2.16 15.70 5.58
C ARG A 265 1.64 15.44 6.99
N ALA A 266 0.40 14.93 7.11
CA ALA A 266 -0.21 14.62 8.39
C ALA A 266 0.53 13.51 9.15
N LEU A 267 1.06 12.52 8.42
CA LEU A 267 1.93 11.46 8.96
C LEU A 267 3.31 11.97 9.39
N GLY A 268 3.78 13.10 8.87
CA GLY A 268 5.15 13.55 9.03
C GLY A 268 6.17 12.57 8.42
N ALA A 269 5.78 11.81 7.43
CA ALA A 269 6.63 10.80 6.82
C ALA A 269 7.81 11.44 6.08
N ARG A 270 9.01 10.86 6.21
CA ARG A 270 10.19 11.36 5.48
C ARG A 270 10.07 11.15 3.97
N ARG A 271 9.48 10.01 3.57
CA ARG A 271 9.21 9.65 2.17
C ARG A 271 7.89 8.91 2.08
N SER A 272 7.20 9.05 0.95
CA SER A 272 6.03 8.22 0.64
C SER A 272 6.08 7.74 -0.79
N ILE A 273 5.49 6.57 -1.02
CA ILE A 273 5.32 5.95 -2.33
C ILE A 273 3.83 5.80 -2.56
N GLY A 274 3.36 6.23 -3.74
CA GLY A 274 1.99 6.01 -4.16
C GLY A 274 1.71 4.54 -4.48
N MET A 275 0.50 4.06 -4.16
CA MET A 275 0.05 2.70 -4.43
C MET A 275 -1.42 2.68 -4.87
N HIS A 276 -1.98 1.50 -5.10
CA HIS A 276 -3.38 1.24 -5.40
C HIS A 276 -3.86 1.89 -6.69
N PHE A 277 -3.06 1.85 -7.75
CA PHE A 277 -3.37 2.43 -9.07
C PHE A 277 -2.81 1.57 -10.20
N GLY A 278 -3.24 1.84 -11.44
CA GLY A 278 -2.60 1.41 -12.68
C GLY A 278 -2.50 -0.11 -12.91
N THR A 279 -3.26 -0.95 -12.19
CA THR A 279 -3.09 -2.42 -12.23
C THR A 279 -4.35 -3.16 -12.68
N PHE A 280 -5.50 -2.89 -12.11
CA PHE A 280 -6.75 -3.62 -12.37
C PHE A 280 -7.77 -2.74 -13.09
N ALA A 281 -8.01 -2.98 -14.38
CA ALA A 281 -9.08 -2.34 -15.13
C ALA A 281 -10.46 -2.78 -14.62
N GLY A 282 -11.39 -1.84 -14.56
CA GLY A 282 -12.77 -2.06 -14.08
C GLY A 282 -12.91 -1.96 -12.56
N LEU A 283 -11.89 -1.50 -11.85
CA LEU A 283 -11.95 -1.21 -10.41
C LEU A 283 -12.41 0.23 -10.15
N THR A 284 -12.15 1.13 -11.08
CA THR A 284 -12.32 2.58 -10.97
C THR A 284 -12.63 3.20 -12.32
N ASP A 285 -13.06 4.48 -12.34
CA ASP A 285 -13.44 5.21 -13.56
C ASP A 285 -12.33 6.15 -14.06
N GLU A 286 -11.31 6.49 -13.25
CA GLU A 286 -10.23 7.39 -13.71
C GLU A 286 -9.33 6.76 -14.78
N PRO A 287 -8.73 7.59 -15.67
CA PRO A 287 -7.70 7.15 -16.62
C PRO A 287 -6.49 6.54 -15.90
N ILE A 288 -5.86 5.55 -16.52
CA ILE A 288 -4.77 4.77 -15.88
C ILE A 288 -3.56 5.62 -15.48
N GLU A 289 -3.26 6.69 -16.25
CA GLU A 289 -2.13 7.58 -15.98
C GLU A 289 -2.48 8.77 -15.07
N GLU A 290 -3.77 9.04 -14.83
CA GLU A 290 -4.21 10.23 -14.10
C GLU A 290 -3.70 10.27 -12.65
N PRO A 291 -3.69 9.18 -11.87
CA PRO A 291 -3.20 9.21 -10.49
C PRO A 291 -1.76 9.72 -10.37
N GLU A 292 -0.88 9.31 -11.27
CA GLU A 292 0.53 9.73 -11.28
C GLU A 292 0.69 11.18 -11.73
N ALA A 293 -0.05 11.58 -12.75
CA ALA A 293 -0.03 12.96 -13.25
C ALA A 293 -0.51 13.94 -12.17
N ARG A 294 -1.63 13.64 -11.50
CA ARG A 294 -2.17 14.45 -10.41
C ARG A 294 -1.24 14.48 -9.20
N LEU A 295 -0.66 13.34 -8.81
CA LEU A 295 0.31 13.29 -7.72
C LEU A 295 1.52 14.19 -8.02
N THR A 296 2.01 14.15 -9.27
CA THR A 296 3.13 14.99 -9.70
C THR A 296 2.78 16.48 -9.63
N ALA A 297 1.56 16.85 -10.02
CA ALA A 297 1.07 18.24 -9.97
C ALA A 297 0.85 18.72 -8.53
N ALA A 298 0.37 17.85 -7.63
CA ALA A 298 0.06 18.18 -6.23
C ALA A 298 1.32 18.30 -5.34
N ARG A 299 2.47 17.80 -5.80
CA ARG A 299 3.73 17.89 -5.06
C ARG A 299 4.20 19.34 -4.97
N PRO A 300 4.69 19.79 -3.80
CA PRO A 300 5.30 21.12 -3.70
C PRO A 300 6.45 21.24 -4.70
N THR A 301 6.39 22.23 -5.59
CA THR A 301 7.51 22.56 -6.46
C THR A 301 8.63 23.11 -5.58
N ARG A 302 9.72 22.34 -5.41
CA ARG A 302 10.97 22.97 -4.98
C ARG A 302 11.34 23.98 -6.05
N ALA A 303 11.44 25.25 -5.69
CA ALA A 303 12.08 26.26 -6.53
C ALA A 303 13.52 25.81 -6.81
N CYS A 304 13.68 25.04 -7.88
CA CYS A 304 14.97 24.55 -8.30
C CYS A 304 15.73 25.75 -8.89
N ARG A 305 16.61 26.37 -8.13
CA ARG A 305 17.68 27.22 -8.70
C ARG A 305 18.60 26.32 -9.51
N ARG A 306 18.16 25.87 -10.69
CA ARG A 306 19.01 25.25 -11.69
C ARG A 306 19.34 26.28 -12.76
N ARG A 307 20.62 26.51 -12.97
CA ARG A 307 21.13 27.12 -14.20
C ARG A 307 20.67 26.26 -15.39
N PRO A 308 20.27 26.85 -16.52
CA PRO A 308 19.86 26.10 -17.71
C PRO A 308 21.05 25.30 -18.25
N SER A 309 20.92 24.00 -18.33
CA SER A 309 21.81 23.10 -19.05
C SER A 309 21.23 22.86 -20.46
N PRO A 310 22.06 22.74 -21.50
CA PRO A 310 21.61 22.60 -22.89
C PRO A 310 20.88 21.25 -23.11
N PRO A 311 20.00 21.14 -24.13
CA PRO A 311 19.20 19.97 -24.41
C PRO A 311 20.06 18.81 -24.91
N CYS A 312 19.88 17.62 -24.28
CA CYS A 312 20.49 16.37 -24.71
C CYS A 312 19.54 15.59 -25.64
N PRO A 313 19.99 15.19 -26.85
CA PRO A 313 19.16 14.49 -27.81
C PRO A 313 19.18 12.99 -27.58
N SER A 314 18.15 12.43 -26.94
CA SER A 314 17.73 11.03 -27.05
C SER A 314 16.50 10.72 -26.20
N ALA A 315 15.31 11.10 -26.70
CA ALA A 315 14.06 11.08 -25.93
C ALA A 315 13.27 9.75 -25.97
N ARG A 316 13.82 8.64 -26.46
CA ARG A 316 13.02 7.41 -26.73
C ARG A 316 13.23 6.25 -25.76
N ARG A 317 14.09 6.35 -24.74
CA ARG A 317 14.41 5.21 -23.83
C ARG A 317 13.98 5.40 -22.37
N TRP A 318 13.00 6.27 -22.05
CA TRP A 318 12.84 6.83 -20.70
C TRP A 318 11.48 6.58 -20.03
N ARG A 319 10.57 5.80 -20.59
CA ARG A 319 9.21 5.70 -20.02
C ARG A 319 9.16 4.96 -18.67
N SER A 320 9.91 3.89 -18.46
CA SER A 320 9.84 3.09 -17.23
C SER A 320 10.60 3.67 -16.02
N ARG A 321 11.69 4.44 -16.23
CA ARG A 321 12.45 5.03 -15.12
C ARG A 321 11.73 6.21 -14.44
N ARG A 322 10.88 6.94 -15.18
CA ARG A 322 10.15 8.09 -14.63
C ARG A 322 9.02 7.70 -13.70
N LEU A 323 8.42 6.55 -13.93
CA LEU A 323 7.24 6.09 -13.18
C LEU A 323 7.50 6.05 -11.68
N PHE A 324 8.61 5.48 -11.26
CA PHE A 324 8.91 5.26 -9.85
C PHE A 324 9.43 6.52 -9.12
N GLU A 325 10.19 7.37 -9.82
CA GLU A 325 10.63 8.66 -9.27
C GLU A 325 9.44 9.64 -9.09
N GLN A 326 8.37 9.47 -9.88
CA GLN A 326 7.15 10.25 -9.78
C GLN A 326 6.27 9.84 -8.59
N LEU A 327 6.42 8.60 -8.09
CA LEU A 327 5.65 8.07 -6.96
C LEU A 327 6.19 8.49 -5.59
N LEU A 328 7.39 9.07 -5.52
CA LEU A 328 8.02 9.47 -4.27
C LEU A 328 7.57 10.86 -3.81
N LEU A 329 7.07 10.92 -2.59
CA LEU A 329 6.88 12.14 -1.82
C LEU A 329 8.00 12.24 -0.76
N GLY A 330 8.64 13.42 -0.63
CA GLY A 330 9.65 13.66 0.42
C GLY A 330 11.04 14.06 -0.10
N GLU A 331 11.96 14.41 0.82
CA GLU A 331 13.28 14.95 0.50
C GLU A 331 14.32 13.87 0.19
N GLY A 332 15.10 14.10 -0.88
CA GLY A 332 16.41 13.45 -1.10
C GLY A 332 16.36 11.98 -1.54
N ALA A 333 15.96 11.70 -2.78
CA ALA A 333 16.28 10.41 -3.42
C ALA A 333 17.75 10.42 -3.87
N HIS A 334 18.64 9.70 -3.18
CA HIS A 334 19.99 9.44 -3.66
C HIS A 334 20.00 8.21 -4.57
N ARG A 335 20.62 8.34 -5.74
CA ARG A 335 20.86 7.25 -6.69
C ARG A 335 21.98 6.37 -6.14
N GLY A 336 21.73 5.07 -6.01
CA GLY A 336 22.82 4.11 -5.85
C GLY A 336 23.62 3.96 -7.16
N PRO A 337 24.92 3.60 -7.12
CA PRO A 337 25.82 3.65 -8.26
C PRO A 337 25.63 2.56 -9.34
N HIS A 338 24.63 1.71 -9.26
CA HIS A 338 24.41 0.66 -10.26
C HIS A 338 23.11 0.86 -11.03
N GLY A 339 23.27 1.22 -12.30
CA GLY A 339 22.20 1.39 -13.28
C GLY A 339 21.52 0.08 -13.62
N GLY A 340 20.23 -0.04 -13.30
CA GLY A 340 19.36 -1.15 -13.71
C GLY A 340 17.96 -0.97 -13.15
N GLY A 341 16.96 -0.81 -14.04
CA GLY A 341 15.55 -1.11 -13.88
C GLY A 341 14.76 -0.53 -12.70
N ALA A 342 13.79 0.18 -13.02
CA ALA A 342 13.07 1.26 -12.38
C ALA A 342 11.89 0.90 -11.44
N HIS A 343 11.87 -0.12 -10.62
CA HIS A 343 10.80 -0.32 -9.64
C HIS A 343 11.30 -0.63 -8.22
N ARG A 344 12.56 -0.29 -7.94
CA ARG A 344 13.16 -0.50 -6.63
C ARG A 344 13.68 0.81 -6.06
N VAL A 345 13.16 1.24 -4.91
CA VAL A 345 13.79 2.27 -4.06
C VAL A 345 14.59 1.57 -2.98
N VAL A 346 15.87 1.80 -2.97
CA VAL A 346 16.72 1.53 -1.83
C VAL A 346 16.94 2.88 -1.13
N ALA A 347 16.34 3.05 0.03
CA ALA A 347 16.64 4.18 0.90
C ALA A 347 17.80 3.74 1.83
N ASP A 348 18.97 4.32 1.66
CA ASP A 348 20.04 4.23 2.66
C ASP A 348 19.62 5.07 3.86
N MET A 349 19.16 4.40 4.87
CA MET A 349 18.67 5.00 6.11
C MET A 349 19.69 4.67 7.19
N ARG A 350 20.88 5.27 7.13
CA ARG A 350 21.76 5.27 8.30
C ARG A 350 21.03 6.02 9.41
N ALA A 351 20.82 5.38 10.55
CA ALA A 351 20.41 6.08 11.75
C ALA A 351 21.31 7.30 11.90
N ALA A 352 20.74 8.49 12.05
CA ALA A 352 21.49 9.65 12.52
C ALA A 352 21.93 9.28 13.93
N GLY A 353 23.17 8.83 14.05
CA GLY A 353 23.80 8.65 15.34
C GLY A 353 23.77 9.99 16.05
N ASP A 354 23.43 9.97 17.31
CA ASP A 354 23.56 11.09 18.23
C ASP A 354 24.94 11.75 18.04
N ALA A 355 24.93 12.95 17.47
CA ALA A 355 26.05 13.85 17.61
C ALA A 355 26.08 14.23 19.10
N GLY A 356 26.95 13.56 19.85
CA GLY A 356 27.17 13.82 21.23
C GLY A 356 27.47 15.30 21.42
N ILE A 357 26.77 15.88 22.37
CA ILE A 357 27.14 17.15 23.00
C ILE A 357 28.41 16.85 23.82
N GLY A 358 29.51 17.35 23.37
CA GLY A 358 30.72 17.54 24.16
C GLY A 358 30.88 19.01 24.45
#